data_f6bb7ff76d1549f7c0ee0fdb2a623df8
#
_entry.id   f6bb7ff76d1549f7c0ee0fdb2a623df8
#
_cell.length_a   1.000
_cell.length_b   1.000
_cell.length_c   1.000
_cell.angle_alpha   90.00
_cell.angle_beta   90.00
_cell.angle_gamma   90.00
#
_symmetry.space_group_name_H-M   'P 1'
#
loop_
_entity.id
_entity.type
_entity.pdbx_description
1 polymer ?
#
loop_
_entity_poly.entity_id
_entity_poly.type
_entity_poly.pdbx_seq_one_letter_code
_entity_poly.pdbx_strand_id
1 'polypeptide(L)'
;MKTSIIILTLNQLPLTIQCLESIKRGTPEEHEIIIVDNASKDGTADYLKSHYPEIRLIENAENLGFAKGCNQGIEVADGNQILFLNNDTVVPPGWLAPMLRALHSDHAVGMSGPVTNYISGHQCVPVTYSELKDMEGFAKEYCEAKRGSVQEVRRLIGFCLLVKRSVLDEIGWFDERYGLGNYEDDDLCLRAIQQGYKLLIAEDSFIHHIGHASMGQNPSFDLSTLLKQNANRAFQKWGAKIHSLIYAPPISLCVGIISSGNEAALEDTLASFTDLAEQIIVVNRSGNERIAETAARYNRQVYSVKGELSVQLCREWISRMSTEPYILWLQEGDYLTADERRRFTGLKLSLFHQYQVVSLRAADGARYMTRQTGERIFPEEIEQPRLSTFFGYASAVTISNRLEKAGMNASAAVSSEA
;
A
#
# COMPACT_ATOMS: atom_id res chain seq x y z
N MET A 1 -18.89 3.06 11.90
CA MET A 1 -18.43 2.69 10.52
C MET A 1 -18.58 1.19 10.40
N LYS A 2 -19.40 0.74 9.47
CA LYS A 2 -19.76 -0.67 9.27
C LYS A 2 -18.62 -1.46 8.64
N THR A 3 -18.35 -2.66 9.13
CA THR A 3 -17.39 -3.62 8.56
C THR A 3 -18.14 -4.74 7.85
N SER A 4 -17.81 -5.03 6.58
CA SER A 4 -18.30 -6.23 5.90
C SER A 4 -17.30 -7.36 6.09
N ILE A 5 -17.69 -8.40 6.83
CA ILE A 5 -16.90 -9.60 7.08
C ILE A 5 -17.24 -10.62 5.99
N ILE A 6 -16.28 -10.87 5.09
CA ILE A 6 -16.43 -11.83 3.98
C ILE A 6 -15.73 -13.12 4.36
N ILE A 7 -16.47 -14.22 4.34
CA ILE A 7 -16.00 -15.56 4.69
C ILE A 7 -16.24 -16.48 3.50
N LEU A 8 -15.17 -17.08 2.97
CA LEU A 8 -15.30 -18.16 2.01
C LEU A 8 -15.43 -19.50 2.73
N THR A 9 -16.32 -20.35 2.25
CA THR A 9 -16.45 -21.72 2.73
C THR A 9 -16.46 -22.71 1.57
N LEU A 10 -15.83 -23.86 1.82
CA LEU A 10 -15.90 -25.04 0.93
C LEU A 10 -15.90 -26.27 1.84
N ASN A 11 -17.07 -26.84 2.07
CA ASN A 11 -17.25 -27.89 3.06
C ASN A 11 -16.85 -27.40 4.47
N GLN A 12 -16.53 -28.32 5.40
CA GLN A 12 -16.09 -27.97 6.76
C GLN A 12 -17.17 -27.23 7.57
N LEU A 13 -18.44 -27.65 7.44
CA LEU A 13 -19.55 -27.06 8.18
C LEU A 13 -19.25 -26.84 9.68
N PRO A 14 -18.65 -27.79 10.42
CA PRO A 14 -18.33 -27.57 11.83
C PRO A 14 -17.41 -26.39 12.10
N LEU A 15 -16.41 -26.17 11.26
CA LEU A 15 -15.48 -25.04 11.40
C LEU A 15 -16.17 -23.72 11.07
N THR A 16 -16.98 -23.70 10.01
CA THR A 16 -17.77 -22.53 9.65
C THR A 16 -18.72 -22.13 10.77
N ILE A 17 -19.40 -23.08 11.41
CA ILE A 17 -20.24 -22.82 12.59
C ILE A 17 -19.40 -22.24 13.73
N GLN A 18 -18.27 -22.87 14.06
CA GLN A 18 -17.39 -22.40 15.14
C GLN A 18 -16.89 -20.98 14.90
N CYS A 19 -16.52 -20.65 13.67
CA CYS A 19 -16.12 -19.31 13.27
C CYS A 19 -17.27 -18.31 13.49
N LEU A 20 -18.46 -18.60 12.97
CA LEU A 20 -19.64 -17.74 13.10
C LEU A 20 -20.04 -17.49 14.56
N GLU A 21 -20.08 -18.55 15.37
CA GLU A 21 -20.41 -18.44 16.81
C GLU A 21 -19.36 -17.60 17.56
N SER A 22 -18.07 -17.70 17.16
CA SER A 22 -17.02 -16.87 17.75
C SER A 22 -17.18 -15.39 17.36
N ILE A 23 -17.53 -15.09 16.10
CA ILE A 23 -17.81 -13.72 15.62
C ILE A 23 -19.00 -13.14 16.37
N LYS A 24 -20.12 -13.88 16.44
CA LYS A 24 -21.33 -13.45 17.13
C LYS A 24 -21.09 -13.10 18.60
N ARG A 25 -20.23 -13.86 19.28
CA ARG A 25 -19.87 -13.64 20.68
C ARG A 25 -18.83 -12.53 20.86
N GLY A 26 -17.88 -12.42 19.91
CA GLY A 26 -16.65 -11.65 20.07
C GLY A 26 -16.63 -10.27 19.41
N THR A 27 -17.65 -9.91 18.59
CA THR A 27 -17.61 -8.72 17.73
C THR A 27 -18.75 -7.75 18.05
N PRO A 28 -18.54 -6.83 19.00
CA PRO A 28 -19.55 -5.81 19.33
C PRO A 28 -19.64 -4.67 18.31
N GLU A 29 -18.64 -4.53 17.43
CA GLU A 29 -18.58 -3.49 16.42
C GLU A 29 -19.68 -3.70 15.36
N GLU A 30 -20.16 -2.59 14.77
CA GLU A 30 -21.16 -2.63 13.68
C GLU A 30 -20.61 -3.39 12.47
N HIS A 31 -21.22 -4.50 12.13
CA HIS A 31 -20.79 -5.34 11.01
C HIS A 31 -21.95 -6.04 10.29
N GLU A 32 -21.65 -6.57 9.13
CA GLU A 32 -22.44 -7.57 8.43
C GLU A 32 -21.55 -8.78 8.10
N ILE A 33 -22.17 -9.94 7.94
CA ILE A 33 -21.47 -11.15 7.53
C ILE A 33 -21.96 -11.55 6.14
N ILE A 34 -21.01 -11.78 5.24
CA ILE A 34 -21.23 -12.26 3.88
C ILE A 34 -20.48 -13.58 3.75
N ILE A 35 -21.20 -14.65 3.47
CA ILE A 35 -20.60 -15.97 3.23
C ILE A 35 -20.68 -16.28 1.75
N VAL A 36 -19.57 -16.70 1.17
CA VAL A 36 -19.49 -17.22 -0.19
C VAL A 36 -19.22 -18.73 -0.11
N ASP A 37 -20.22 -19.53 -0.39
CA ASP A 37 -20.11 -20.97 -0.44
C ASP A 37 -19.64 -21.42 -1.83
N ASN A 38 -18.43 -21.94 -1.88
CA ASN A 38 -17.76 -22.39 -3.12
C ASN A 38 -18.17 -23.83 -3.50
N ALA A 39 -19.48 -24.12 -3.53
CA ALA A 39 -20.08 -25.39 -3.86
C ALA A 39 -19.81 -26.51 -2.85
N SER A 40 -20.05 -26.25 -1.57
CA SER A 40 -20.02 -27.27 -0.51
C SER A 40 -21.00 -28.42 -0.77
N LYS A 41 -20.59 -29.63 -0.35
CA LYS A 41 -21.37 -30.88 -0.51
C LYS A 41 -21.75 -31.52 0.81
N ASP A 42 -21.41 -30.90 1.94
CA ASP A 42 -21.61 -31.41 3.29
C ASP A 42 -22.85 -30.82 4.01
N GLY A 43 -23.72 -30.11 3.25
CA GLY A 43 -24.91 -29.47 3.79
C GLY A 43 -24.67 -28.05 4.34
N THR A 44 -23.49 -27.47 4.14
CA THR A 44 -23.14 -26.13 4.65
C THR A 44 -24.15 -25.07 4.23
N ALA A 45 -24.49 -24.97 2.94
CA ALA A 45 -25.41 -23.95 2.43
C ALA A 45 -26.82 -24.07 3.06
N ASP A 46 -27.38 -25.29 3.14
CA ASP A 46 -28.72 -25.52 3.71
C ASP A 46 -28.74 -25.21 5.21
N TYR A 47 -27.68 -25.58 5.92
CA TYR A 47 -27.56 -25.27 7.34
C TYR A 47 -27.50 -23.75 7.58
N LEU A 48 -26.71 -23.02 6.79
CA LEU A 48 -26.59 -21.56 6.90
C LEU A 48 -27.93 -20.87 6.65
N LYS A 49 -28.68 -21.24 5.61
CA LYS A 49 -30.02 -20.70 5.32
C LYS A 49 -31.00 -20.89 6.47
N SER A 50 -30.94 -22.03 7.14
CA SER A 50 -31.90 -22.37 8.20
C SER A 50 -31.55 -21.79 9.56
N HIS A 51 -30.25 -21.59 9.88
CA HIS A 51 -29.78 -21.20 11.22
C HIS A 51 -29.24 -19.78 11.31
N TYR A 52 -28.87 -19.16 10.17
CA TYR A 52 -28.29 -17.80 10.10
C TYR A 52 -28.98 -16.97 9.01
N PRO A 53 -30.32 -16.76 9.09
CA PRO A 53 -31.06 -16.02 8.05
C PRO A 53 -30.63 -14.56 7.89
N GLU A 54 -29.92 -13.99 8.86
CA GLU A 54 -29.38 -12.64 8.83
C GLU A 54 -28.11 -12.50 7.98
N ILE A 55 -27.45 -13.61 7.65
CA ILE A 55 -26.22 -13.63 6.87
C ILE A 55 -26.55 -13.54 5.38
N ARG A 56 -25.80 -12.73 4.64
CA ARG A 56 -25.87 -12.71 3.19
C ARG A 56 -25.08 -13.90 2.62
N LEU A 57 -25.79 -14.90 2.08
CA LEU A 57 -25.18 -16.10 1.50
C LEU A 57 -25.14 -16.00 -0.04
N ILE A 58 -23.96 -16.23 -0.62
CA ILE A 58 -23.75 -16.43 -2.04
C ILE A 58 -23.38 -17.89 -2.27
N GLU A 59 -24.12 -18.58 -3.14
CA GLU A 59 -23.89 -20.00 -3.44
C GLU A 59 -23.36 -20.15 -4.85
N ASN A 60 -22.17 -20.72 -4.99
CA ASN A 60 -21.56 -21.04 -6.26
C ASN A 60 -21.89 -22.48 -6.68
N ALA A 61 -22.09 -22.71 -7.97
CA ALA A 61 -22.30 -24.05 -8.54
C ALA A 61 -21.02 -24.90 -8.57
N GLU A 62 -19.84 -24.23 -8.55
CA GLU A 62 -18.52 -24.83 -8.56
C GLU A 62 -17.54 -24.02 -7.69
N ASN A 63 -16.40 -24.60 -7.35
CA ASN A 63 -15.35 -23.90 -6.61
C ASN A 63 -14.63 -22.88 -7.53
N LEU A 64 -14.97 -21.60 -7.36
CA LEU A 64 -14.39 -20.48 -8.14
C LEU A 64 -13.00 -20.02 -7.63
N GLY A 65 -12.51 -20.60 -6.52
CA GLY A 65 -11.26 -20.21 -5.87
C GLY A 65 -11.41 -19.03 -4.90
N PHE A 66 -10.29 -18.68 -4.27
CA PHE A 66 -10.29 -17.67 -3.18
C PHE A 66 -10.55 -16.27 -3.72
N ALA A 67 -9.75 -15.82 -4.69
CA ALA A 67 -9.83 -14.46 -5.23
C ALA A 67 -11.22 -14.12 -5.77
N LYS A 68 -11.78 -14.99 -6.62
CA LYS A 68 -13.09 -14.74 -7.24
C LYS A 68 -14.23 -14.81 -6.22
N GLY A 69 -14.16 -15.74 -5.29
CA GLY A 69 -15.16 -15.82 -4.20
C GLY A 69 -15.11 -14.56 -3.31
N CYS A 70 -13.93 -14.10 -2.91
CA CYS A 70 -13.79 -12.85 -2.17
C CYS A 70 -14.33 -11.64 -2.94
N ASN A 71 -14.08 -11.57 -4.25
CA ASN A 71 -14.59 -10.49 -5.11
C ASN A 71 -16.12 -10.47 -5.17
N GLN A 72 -16.78 -11.63 -5.24
CA GLN A 72 -18.25 -11.70 -5.15
C GLN A 72 -18.75 -11.13 -3.81
N GLY A 73 -18.03 -11.41 -2.70
CA GLY A 73 -18.36 -10.83 -1.40
C GLY A 73 -18.19 -9.31 -1.38
N ILE A 74 -17.12 -8.75 -2.01
CA ILE A 74 -16.90 -7.30 -2.12
C ILE A 74 -18.03 -6.62 -2.89
N GLU A 75 -18.51 -7.25 -3.97
CA GLU A 75 -19.54 -6.69 -4.86
C GLU A 75 -20.85 -6.41 -4.11
N VAL A 76 -21.21 -7.25 -3.15
CA VAL A 76 -22.45 -7.13 -2.37
C VAL A 76 -22.26 -6.47 -1.00
N ALA A 77 -21.04 -6.16 -0.62
CA ALA A 77 -20.72 -5.60 0.68
C ALA A 77 -21.10 -4.12 0.79
N ASP A 78 -21.68 -3.70 1.93
CA ASP A 78 -22.13 -2.33 2.20
C ASP A 78 -21.17 -1.56 3.14
N GLY A 79 -20.18 -2.24 3.73
CA GLY A 79 -19.27 -1.65 4.72
C GLY A 79 -18.26 -0.67 4.15
N ASN A 80 -17.82 0.26 5.00
CA ASN A 80 -16.76 1.22 4.68
C ASN A 80 -15.36 0.57 4.69
N GLN A 81 -15.24 -0.57 5.36
CA GLN A 81 -14.09 -1.45 5.35
C GLN A 81 -14.53 -2.89 5.10
N ILE A 82 -13.66 -3.62 4.43
CA ILE A 82 -13.86 -5.02 4.06
C ILE A 82 -12.88 -5.85 4.87
N LEU A 83 -13.40 -6.86 5.55
CA LEU A 83 -12.62 -7.86 6.28
C LEU A 83 -12.75 -9.21 5.59
N PHE A 84 -11.68 -9.76 5.11
CA PHE A 84 -11.60 -11.15 4.66
C PHE A 84 -11.21 -12.00 5.85
N LEU A 85 -11.94 -13.09 6.10
CA LEU A 85 -11.70 -13.99 7.22
C LEU A 85 -11.86 -15.44 6.76
N ASN A 86 -10.87 -16.27 7.06
CA ASN A 86 -11.02 -17.71 6.81
C ASN A 86 -12.06 -18.34 7.72
N ASN A 87 -12.79 -19.31 7.19
CA ASN A 87 -13.82 -20.05 7.94
C ASN A 87 -13.27 -21.02 9.01
N ASP A 88 -11.96 -21.26 9.03
CA ASP A 88 -11.24 -22.07 10.03
C ASP A 88 -10.53 -21.23 11.09
N THR A 89 -11.14 -20.09 11.45
CA THR A 89 -10.66 -19.18 12.50
C THR A 89 -11.60 -19.14 13.69
N VAL A 90 -11.04 -18.86 14.87
CA VAL A 90 -11.80 -18.60 16.10
C VAL A 90 -11.34 -17.26 16.68
N VAL A 91 -12.26 -16.33 16.81
CA VAL A 91 -11.97 -14.97 17.28
C VAL A 91 -12.33 -14.81 18.76
N PRO A 92 -11.42 -14.26 19.60
CA PRO A 92 -11.73 -13.94 20.99
C PRO A 92 -12.53 -12.63 21.09
N PRO A 93 -13.17 -12.32 22.23
CA PRO A 93 -13.85 -11.06 22.44
C PRO A 93 -12.95 -9.83 22.20
N GLY A 94 -13.46 -8.83 21.45
CA GLY A 94 -12.78 -7.56 21.21
C GLY A 94 -11.62 -7.59 20.20
N TRP A 95 -11.51 -8.64 19.41
CA TRP A 95 -10.44 -8.83 18.39
C TRP A 95 -10.43 -7.79 17.27
N LEU A 96 -11.61 -7.26 16.88
CA LEU A 96 -11.73 -6.37 15.72
C LEU A 96 -11.34 -4.92 16.03
N ALA A 97 -11.63 -4.43 17.24
CA ALA A 97 -11.33 -3.05 17.63
C ALA A 97 -9.86 -2.63 17.45
N PRO A 98 -8.84 -3.43 17.82
CA PRO A 98 -7.45 -3.08 17.57
C PRO A 98 -7.11 -2.95 16.09
N MET A 99 -7.64 -3.83 15.25
CA MET A 99 -7.44 -3.76 13.79
C MET A 99 -8.06 -2.50 13.21
N LEU A 100 -9.27 -2.12 13.65
CA LEU A 100 -9.92 -0.87 13.24
C LEU A 100 -9.12 0.35 13.70
N ARG A 101 -8.60 0.37 14.94
CA ARG A 101 -7.72 1.45 15.41
C ARG A 101 -6.46 1.57 14.57
N ALA A 102 -5.80 0.45 14.27
CA ALA A 102 -4.62 0.44 13.40
C ALA A 102 -4.96 0.97 12.01
N LEU A 103 -6.04 0.49 11.40
CA LEU A 103 -6.47 0.91 10.05
C LEU A 103 -6.76 2.41 9.95
N HIS A 104 -7.28 3.01 10.99
CA HIS A 104 -7.67 4.44 11.03
C HIS A 104 -6.67 5.34 11.76
N SER A 105 -5.50 4.82 12.15
CA SER A 105 -4.47 5.59 12.86
C SER A 105 -3.82 6.68 11.99
N ASP A 106 -3.76 6.46 10.68
CA ASP A 106 -3.21 7.39 9.70
C ASP A 106 -3.99 7.22 8.37
N HIS A 107 -4.13 8.31 7.60
CA HIS A 107 -4.78 8.26 6.28
C HIS A 107 -4.02 7.34 5.30
N ALA A 108 -2.70 7.26 5.42
CA ALA A 108 -1.86 6.41 4.59
C ALA A 108 -1.96 4.92 4.94
N VAL A 109 -2.57 4.53 6.07
CA VAL A 109 -2.79 3.11 6.38
C VAL A 109 -3.94 2.60 5.53
N GLY A 110 -3.64 1.62 4.67
CA GLY A 110 -4.63 1.01 3.77
C GLY A 110 -5.19 -0.31 4.26
N MET A 111 -4.37 -1.07 5.01
CA MET A 111 -4.68 -2.43 5.43
C MET A 111 -4.19 -2.70 6.85
N SER A 112 -4.90 -3.58 7.56
CA SER A 112 -4.43 -4.12 8.84
C SER A 112 -4.77 -5.60 8.98
N GLY A 113 -3.98 -6.32 9.78
CA GLY A 113 -4.19 -7.72 10.10
C GLY A 113 -3.85 -8.01 11.55
N PRO A 114 -4.36 -9.11 12.14
CA PRO A 114 -4.05 -9.54 13.49
C PRO A 114 -2.79 -10.38 13.55
N VAL A 115 -2.39 -10.78 14.75
CA VAL A 115 -1.47 -11.90 14.97
C VAL A 115 -2.25 -13.21 15.18
N THR A 116 -1.58 -14.34 14.98
CA THR A 116 -2.18 -15.68 15.07
C THR A 116 -1.17 -16.73 15.52
N ASN A 117 -1.68 -17.89 15.96
CA ASN A 117 -0.86 -19.06 16.32
C ASN A 117 -0.27 -19.79 15.12
N TYR A 118 -0.86 -19.68 13.94
CA TYR A 118 -0.48 -20.51 12.79
C TYR A 118 -0.63 -19.77 11.46
N ILE A 119 0.48 -19.30 10.93
CA ILE A 119 0.62 -18.72 9.58
C ILE A 119 2.10 -18.56 9.26
N SER A 120 2.46 -18.24 8.01
CA SER A 120 3.82 -17.83 7.65
C SER A 120 4.03 -16.33 7.92
N GLY A 121 5.28 -15.94 8.26
CA GLY A 121 5.68 -14.53 8.35
C GLY A 121 5.42 -13.86 9.70
N HIS A 122 5.34 -12.54 9.69
CA HIS A 122 5.37 -11.69 10.90
C HIS A 122 4.10 -11.77 11.76
N GLN A 123 2.99 -12.25 11.22
CA GLN A 123 1.74 -12.39 11.97
C GLN A 123 1.71 -13.62 12.87
N CYS A 124 2.66 -14.56 12.73
CA CYS A 124 2.73 -15.74 13.57
C CYS A 124 3.42 -15.45 14.90
N VAL A 125 2.74 -15.77 16.00
CA VAL A 125 3.28 -15.62 17.36
C VAL A 125 3.24 -16.96 18.10
N PRO A 126 4.21 -17.21 18.99
CA PRO A 126 4.18 -18.40 19.83
C PRO A 126 3.02 -18.34 20.81
N VAL A 127 2.34 -19.46 20.98
CA VAL A 127 1.24 -19.61 21.94
C VAL A 127 1.59 -20.60 23.05
N THR A 128 1.00 -20.40 24.23
CA THR A 128 1.28 -21.23 25.42
C THR A 128 0.16 -22.23 25.73
N TYR A 129 -0.91 -22.21 24.93
CA TYR A 129 -2.03 -23.18 25.07
C TYR A 129 -1.91 -24.32 24.05
N SER A 130 -2.48 -25.46 24.39
CA SER A 130 -2.57 -26.64 23.53
C SER A 130 -4.03 -26.98 23.17
N GLU A 131 -4.99 -26.55 23.98
CA GLU A 131 -6.41 -26.79 23.75
C GLU A 131 -7.14 -25.49 23.47
N LEU A 132 -8.07 -25.50 22.53
CA LEU A 132 -8.80 -24.30 22.09
C LEU A 132 -9.57 -23.61 23.22
N LYS A 133 -10.02 -24.34 24.23
CA LYS A 133 -10.70 -23.78 25.41
C LYS A 133 -9.85 -22.77 26.18
N ASP A 134 -8.52 -22.90 26.13
CA ASP A 134 -7.56 -22.05 26.85
C ASP A 134 -7.13 -20.82 26.01
N MET A 135 -7.54 -20.76 24.73
CA MET A 135 -7.18 -19.71 23.77
C MET A 135 -7.63 -18.32 24.25
N GLU A 136 -8.84 -18.17 24.77
CA GLU A 136 -9.35 -16.85 25.20
C GLU A 136 -8.55 -16.27 26.36
N GLY A 137 -8.10 -17.12 27.30
CA GLY A 137 -7.20 -16.71 28.39
C GLY A 137 -5.88 -16.18 27.87
N PHE A 138 -5.23 -16.96 27.00
CA PHE A 138 -3.99 -16.53 26.30
C PHE A 138 -4.19 -15.23 25.55
N ALA A 139 -5.23 -15.15 24.70
CA ALA A 139 -5.50 -13.99 23.86
C ALA A 139 -5.68 -12.71 24.71
N LYS A 140 -6.40 -12.81 25.83
CA LYS A 140 -6.59 -11.67 26.76
C LYS A 140 -5.27 -11.18 27.32
N GLU A 141 -4.44 -12.06 27.86
CA GLU A 141 -3.14 -11.70 28.45
C GLU A 141 -2.19 -11.14 27.40
N TYR A 142 -2.08 -11.79 26.24
CA TYR A 142 -1.24 -11.37 25.12
C TYR A 142 -1.64 -9.99 24.60
N CYS A 143 -2.92 -9.80 24.26
CA CYS A 143 -3.42 -8.53 23.73
C CYS A 143 -3.30 -7.39 24.78
N GLU A 144 -3.46 -7.68 26.06
CA GLU A 144 -3.28 -6.68 27.12
C GLU A 144 -1.81 -6.24 27.22
N ALA A 145 -0.87 -7.18 27.14
CA ALA A 145 0.56 -6.90 27.13
C ALA A 145 1.01 -6.12 25.89
N LYS A 146 0.31 -6.28 24.77
CA LYS A 146 0.60 -5.62 23.48
C LYS A 146 -0.32 -4.43 23.16
N ARG A 147 -1.10 -3.96 24.12
CA ARG A 147 -2.11 -2.91 23.94
C ARG A 147 -1.59 -1.69 23.21
N GLY A 148 -2.20 -1.39 22.04
CA GLY A 148 -1.86 -0.25 21.19
C GLY A 148 -0.59 -0.44 20.34
N SER A 149 0.10 -1.59 20.46
CA SER A 149 1.26 -1.89 19.63
C SER A 149 0.84 -2.19 18.20
N VAL A 150 1.53 -1.57 17.24
CA VAL A 150 1.39 -1.85 15.81
C VAL A 150 2.77 -2.05 15.17
N GLN A 151 2.84 -2.95 14.20
CA GLN A 151 4.04 -3.17 13.40
C GLN A 151 3.74 -2.84 11.94
N GLU A 152 4.48 -1.92 11.34
CA GLU A 152 4.42 -1.69 9.90
C GLU A 152 5.11 -2.85 9.18
N VAL A 153 4.41 -3.44 8.21
CA VAL A 153 4.86 -4.58 7.42
C VAL A 153 4.60 -4.34 5.94
N ARG A 154 5.18 -5.17 5.11
CA ARG A 154 4.97 -5.11 3.66
C ARG A 154 4.15 -6.28 3.12
N ARG A 155 3.69 -7.15 4.00
CA ARG A 155 2.91 -8.33 3.69
C ARG A 155 1.93 -8.64 4.82
N LEU A 156 0.68 -8.79 4.47
CA LEU A 156 -0.38 -9.34 5.32
C LEU A 156 -0.96 -10.56 4.61
N ILE A 157 -1.29 -11.59 5.39
CA ILE A 157 -1.80 -12.86 4.86
C ILE A 157 -3.32 -12.82 4.86
N GLY A 158 -3.93 -13.39 3.81
CA GLY A 158 -5.36 -13.38 3.57
C GLY A 158 -6.24 -14.19 4.54
N PHE A 159 -5.65 -14.88 5.55
CA PHE A 159 -6.45 -15.59 6.56
C PHE A 159 -7.34 -14.65 7.39
N CYS A 160 -6.86 -13.44 7.66
CA CYS A 160 -7.61 -12.32 8.23
C CYS A 160 -6.98 -11.00 7.78
N LEU A 161 -7.67 -10.28 6.90
CA LEU A 161 -7.17 -9.06 6.27
C LEU A 161 -8.27 -8.00 6.24
N LEU A 162 -8.06 -6.90 6.95
CA LEU A 162 -8.95 -5.74 6.99
C LEU A 162 -8.43 -4.64 6.06
N VAL A 163 -9.26 -4.18 5.13
CA VAL A 163 -8.91 -3.21 4.09
C VAL A 163 -9.93 -2.07 4.05
N LYS A 164 -9.51 -0.83 3.90
CA LYS A 164 -10.44 0.27 3.59
C LYS A 164 -11.08 0.03 2.21
N ARG A 165 -12.39 0.23 2.08
CA ARG A 165 -13.06 0.11 0.76
C ARG A 165 -12.44 1.04 -0.26
N SER A 166 -12.15 2.29 0.10
CA SER A 166 -11.51 3.26 -0.79
C SER A 166 -10.15 2.80 -1.33
N VAL A 167 -9.42 1.97 -0.58
CA VAL A 167 -8.17 1.37 -1.05
C VAL A 167 -8.46 0.32 -2.12
N LEU A 168 -9.43 -0.57 -1.89
CA LEU A 168 -9.85 -1.56 -2.90
C LEU A 168 -10.37 -0.90 -4.17
N ASP A 169 -11.09 0.23 -4.03
CA ASP A 169 -11.59 1.00 -5.16
C ASP A 169 -10.45 1.65 -5.97
N GLU A 170 -9.36 2.07 -5.30
CA GLU A 170 -8.19 2.67 -5.94
C GLU A 170 -7.25 1.63 -6.59
N ILE A 171 -6.94 0.54 -5.86
CA ILE A 171 -5.93 -0.44 -6.32
C ILE A 171 -6.53 -1.65 -7.06
N GLY A 172 -7.87 -1.77 -7.07
CA GLY A 172 -8.59 -2.95 -7.56
C GLY A 172 -8.67 -4.07 -6.52
N TRP A 173 -9.55 -5.02 -6.76
CA TRP A 173 -9.83 -6.16 -5.90
C TRP A 173 -8.79 -7.27 -6.06
N PHE A 174 -9.08 -8.48 -5.54
CA PHE A 174 -8.18 -9.61 -5.73
C PHE A 174 -8.03 -9.97 -7.21
N ASP A 175 -6.82 -10.33 -7.62
CA ASP A 175 -6.55 -10.76 -9.00
C ASP A 175 -6.94 -12.23 -9.18
N GLU A 176 -8.00 -12.48 -9.95
CA GLU A 176 -8.57 -13.79 -10.17
C GLU A 176 -7.66 -14.77 -10.95
N ARG A 177 -6.57 -14.27 -11.54
CA ARG A 177 -5.58 -15.13 -12.23
C ARG A 177 -4.93 -16.15 -11.31
N TYR A 178 -4.92 -15.92 -9.99
CA TYR A 178 -4.35 -16.86 -9.03
C TYR A 178 -5.25 -18.08 -8.76
N GLY A 179 -6.49 -18.11 -9.27
CA GLY A 179 -7.39 -19.27 -9.25
C GLY A 179 -7.74 -19.71 -7.84
N LEU A 180 -7.37 -20.96 -7.50
CA LEU A 180 -7.79 -21.57 -6.22
C LEU A 180 -7.22 -20.88 -4.97
N GLY A 181 -6.18 -20.07 -5.10
CA GLY A 181 -5.62 -19.29 -4.00
C GLY A 181 -4.10 -19.34 -3.93
N ASN A 182 -3.53 -18.59 -2.99
CA ASN A 182 -2.13 -18.27 -2.79
C ASN A 182 -1.58 -17.27 -3.83
N TYR A 183 -0.84 -16.27 -3.36
CA TYR A 183 -0.27 -15.12 -4.07
C TYR A 183 -1.24 -13.97 -4.34
N GLU A 184 -2.56 -14.13 -4.24
CA GLU A 184 -3.54 -13.05 -4.42
C GLU A 184 -3.44 -11.99 -3.31
N ASP A 185 -3.14 -12.40 -2.08
CA ASP A 185 -2.89 -11.51 -0.94
C ASP A 185 -1.56 -10.79 -1.07
N ASP A 186 -0.50 -11.47 -1.50
CA ASP A 186 0.79 -10.88 -1.83
C ASP A 186 0.65 -9.82 -2.94
N ASP A 187 -0.13 -10.12 -3.97
CA ASP A 187 -0.42 -9.22 -5.08
C ASP A 187 -1.19 -7.97 -4.61
N LEU A 188 -2.20 -8.16 -3.77
CA LEU A 188 -2.96 -7.05 -3.19
C LEU A 188 -2.08 -6.16 -2.32
N CYS A 189 -1.24 -6.75 -1.46
CA CYS A 189 -0.27 -6.04 -0.65
C CYS A 189 0.71 -5.23 -1.50
N LEU A 190 1.26 -5.81 -2.56
CA LEU A 190 2.21 -5.12 -3.45
C LEU A 190 1.54 -3.94 -4.15
N ARG A 191 0.30 -4.08 -4.66
CA ARG A 191 -0.45 -2.97 -5.27
C ARG A 191 -0.71 -1.84 -4.28
N ALA A 192 -1.05 -2.16 -3.03
CA ALA A 192 -1.24 -1.16 -1.99
C ALA A 192 0.07 -0.40 -1.67
N ILE A 193 1.18 -1.13 -1.53
CA ILE A 193 2.51 -0.53 -1.31
C ILE A 193 2.91 0.39 -2.46
N GLN A 194 2.63 0.00 -3.71
CA GLN A 194 2.93 0.82 -4.89
C GLN A 194 2.13 2.13 -4.92
N GLN A 195 0.95 2.15 -4.31
CA GLN A 195 0.19 3.39 -4.10
C GLN A 195 0.57 4.12 -2.80
N GLY A 196 1.60 3.64 -2.09
CA GLY A 196 2.14 4.26 -0.87
C GLY A 196 1.31 3.99 0.37
N TYR A 197 0.40 3.02 0.33
CA TYR A 197 -0.33 2.62 1.53
C TYR A 197 0.56 1.81 2.46
N LYS A 198 0.41 2.07 3.76
CA LYS A 198 1.01 1.30 4.84
C LYS A 198 0.13 0.11 5.19
N LEU A 199 0.77 -0.99 5.51
CA LEU A 199 0.14 -2.21 6.00
C LEU A 199 0.59 -2.41 7.45
N LEU A 200 -0.36 -2.60 8.37
CA LEU A 200 -0.07 -2.71 9.80
C LEU A 200 -0.53 -4.06 10.36
N ILE A 201 0.31 -4.68 11.17
CA ILE A 201 -0.13 -5.71 12.11
C ILE A 201 -0.57 -5.01 13.38
N ALA A 202 -1.83 -5.22 13.79
CA ALA A 202 -2.32 -4.87 15.12
C ALA A 202 -1.86 -5.96 16.10
N GLU A 203 -0.74 -5.74 16.78
CA GLU A 203 -0.15 -6.76 17.67
C GLU A 203 -1.06 -7.09 18.86
N ASP A 204 -1.98 -6.20 19.22
CA ASP A 204 -3.00 -6.39 20.27
C ASP A 204 -4.33 -6.95 19.75
N SER A 205 -4.32 -7.55 18.55
CA SER A 205 -5.40 -8.36 18.00
C SER A 205 -4.90 -9.77 17.75
N PHE A 206 -5.42 -10.76 18.47
CA PHE A 206 -5.10 -12.17 18.29
C PHE A 206 -6.29 -12.94 17.74
N ILE A 207 -6.05 -13.85 16.81
CA ILE A 207 -7.05 -14.78 16.26
C ILE A 207 -6.44 -16.17 16.21
N HIS A 208 -7.16 -17.18 16.68
CA HIS A 208 -6.74 -18.57 16.50
C HIS A 208 -7.06 -19.04 15.09
N HIS A 209 -6.07 -19.56 14.37
CA HIS A 209 -6.20 -20.14 13.04
C HIS A 209 -5.90 -21.64 13.12
N ILE A 210 -6.89 -22.45 12.75
CA ILE A 210 -6.76 -23.91 12.78
C ILE A 210 -5.81 -24.38 11.68
N GLY A 211 -5.89 -23.76 10.49
CA GLY A 211 -4.99 -23.96 9.37
C GLY A 211 -5.20 -25.27 8.60
N HIS A 212 -4.96 -25.23 7.29
CA HIS A 212 -5.04 -26.35 6.34
C HIS A 212 -6.39 -27.10 6.28
N ALA A 213 -7.46 -26.59 6.89
CA ALA A 213 -8.70 -27.32 6.99
C ALA A 213 -9.36 -27.57 5.62
N SER A 214 -9.32 -26.59 4.70
CA SER A 214 -9.98 -26.69 3.40
C SER A 214 -9.10 -27.31 2.30
N MET A 215 -7.79 -27.08 2.31
CA MET A 215 -6.86 -27.57 1.27
C MET A 215 -6.40 -29.01 1.50
N GLY A 216 -6.38 -29.48 2.75
CA GLY A 216 -5.86 -30.81 3.10
C GLY A 216 -6.80 -31.98 2.82
N GLN A 217 -8.07 -31.76 2.48
CA GLN A 217 -9.06 -32.81 2.33
C GLN A 217 -9.19 -33.43 0.93
N ASN A 218 -8.61 -32.83 -0.09
CA ASN A 218 -8.62 -33.42 -1.41
C ASN A 218 -7.28 -34.13 -1.69
N PRO A 219 -7.24 -35.50 -1.67
CA PRO A 219 -6.02 -36.25 -1.89
C PRO A 219 -5.38 -36.00 -3.26
N SER A 220 -6.14 -35.49 -4.23
CA SER A 220 -5.67 -35.14 -5.56
C SER A 220 -5.21 -33.69 -5.68
N PHE A 221 -5.29 -32.88 -4.61
CA PHE A 221 -4.88 -31.49 -4.61
C PHE A 221 -3.38 -31.37 -4.34
N ASP A 222 -2.62 -31.00 -5.36
CA ASP A 222 -1.18 -30.77 -5.25
C ASP A 222 -0.88 -29.28 -5.00
N LEU A 223 -0.78 -28.93 -3.72
CA LEU A 223 -0.41 -27.57 -3.29
C LEU A 223 0.93 -27.11 -3.90
N SER A 224 1.90 -28.02 -4.07
CA SER A 224 3.22 -27.65 -4.59
C SER A 224 3.13 -27.22 -6.06
N THR A 225 2.31 -27.90 -6.84
CA THR A 225 2.02 -27.54 -8.23
C THR A 225 1.27 -26.21 -8.32
N LEU A 226 0.25 -25.98 -7.47
CA LEU A 226 -0.47 -24.70 -7.42
C LEU A 226 0.49 -23.54 -7.09
N LEU A 227 1.32 -23.68 -6.07
CA LEU A 227 2.29 -22.65 -5.68
C LEU A 227 3.28 -22.33 -6.81
N LYS A 228 3.79 -23.32 -7.52
CA LYS A 228 4.66 -23.11 -8.69
C LYS A 228 3.93 -22.37 -9.83
N GLN A 229 2.70 -22.76 -10.11
CA GLN A 229 1.89 -22.09 -11.14
C GLN A 229 1.63 -20.63 -10.79
N ASN A 230 1.25 -20.35 -9.52
CA ASN A 230 0.96 -19.00 -9.09
C ASN A 230 2.23 -18.14 -8.95
N ALA A 231 3.36 -18.72 -8.57
CA ALA A 231 4.66 -18.04 -8.65
C ALA A 231 5.00 -17.62 -10.08
N ASN A 232 4.72 -18.47 -11.09
CA ASN A 232 4.92 -18.13 -12.49
C ASN A 232 3.93 -17.04 -12.97
N ARG A 233 2.65 -17.11 -12.57
CA ARG A 233 1.66 -16.07 -12.87
C ARG A 233 2.07 -14.71 -12.28
N ALA A 234 2.52 -14.72 -11.03
CA ALA A 234 3.05 -13.52 -10.38
C ALA A 234 4.28 -12.97 -11.13
N PHE A 235 5.22 -13.84 -11.52
CA PHE A 235 6.38 -13.44 -12.30
C PHE A 235 6.00 -12.86 -13.67
N GLN A 236 5.03 -13.46 -14.38
CA GLN A 236 4.53 -12.93 -15.65
C GLN A 236 3.87 -11.57 -15.49
N LYS A 237 3.13 -11.35 -14.39
CA LYS A 237 2.50 -10.06 -14.09
C LYS A 237 3.52 -8.97 -13.75
N TRP A 238 4.49 -9.30 -12.92
CA TRP A 238 5.35 -8.33 -12.25
C TRP A 238 6.78 -8.24 -12.83
N GLY A 239 7.17 -9.16 -13.70
CA GLY A 239 8.52 -9.24 -14.27
C GLY A 239 9.61 -9.70 -13.29
N ALA A 240 9.24 -10.01 -12.04
CA ALA A 240 10.15 -10.46 -10.99
C ALA A 240 9.43 -11.34 -9.97
N LYS A 241 10.18 -11.98 -9.06
CA LYS A 241 9.59 -12.71 -7.93
C LYS A 241 8.86 -11.72 -7.01
N ILE A 242 7.58 -11.95 -6.75
CA ILE A 242 6.73 -11.01 -5.98
C ILE A 242 7.31 -10.67 -4.61
N HIS A 243 7.84 -11.65 -3.87
CA HIS A 243 8.46 -11.41 -2.57
C HIS A 243 9.72 -10.54 -2.66
N SER A 244 10.49 -10.66 -3.75
CA SER A 244 11.63 -9.76 -3.97
C SER A 244 11.19 -8.32 -4.21
N LEU A 245 9.99 -8.12 -4.79
CA LEU A 245 9.40 -6.79 -4.97
C LEU A 245 8.83 -6.24 -3.65
N ILE A 246 8.09 -7.07 -2.92
CA ILE A 246 7.52 -6.69 -1.62
C ILE A 246 8.62 -6.22 -0.66
N TYR A 247 9.74 -6.92 -0.58
CA TYR A 247 10.83 -6.63 0.35
C TYR A 247 11.97 -5.80 -0.25
N ALA A 248 11.84 -5.31 -1.48
CA ALA A 248 12.84 -4.42 -2.07
C ALA A 248 13.01 -3.14 -1.22
N PRO A 249 14.24 -2.68 -0.97
CA PRO A 249 14.44 -1.39 -0.31
C PRO A 249 13.89 -0.26 -1.19
N PRO A 250 13.42 0.85 -0.59
CA PRO A 250 13.07 2.04 -1.36
C PRO A 250 14.30 2.55 -2.12
N ILE A 251 14.08 3.15 -3.28
CA ILE A 251 15.17 3.84 -3.97
C ILE A 251 15.60 5.05 -3.15
N SER A 252 16.90 5.28 -3.13
CA SER A 252 17.51 6.47 -2.57
C SER A 252 17.62 7.55 -3.65
N LEU A 253 17.30 8.80 -3.31
CA LEU A 253 17.28 9.89 -4.27
C LEU A 253 17.82 11.21 -3.70
N CYS A 254 18.42 12.00 -4.61
CA CYS A 254 18.73 13.39 -4.42
C CYS A 254 17.63 14.27 -5.03
N VAL A 255 17.24 15.34 -4.36
CA VAL A 255 16.46 16.43 -4.95
C VAL A 255 17.40 17.54 -5.39
N GLY A 256 17.37 17.89 -6.67
CA GLY A 256 18.14 18.97 -7.26
C GLY A 256 17.26 20.20 -7.51
N ILE A 257 17.60 21.34 -6.90
CA ILE A 257 16.86 22.60 -7.03
C ILE A 257 17.83 23.69 -7.52
N ILE A 258 17.42 24.44 -8.55
CA ILE A 258 18.11 25.64 -8.99
C ILE A 258 17.26 26.83 -8.56
N SER A 259 17.74 27.57 -7.56
CA SER A 259 17.00 28.69 -6.97
C SER A 259 17.19 29.98 -7.76
N SER A 260 16.07 30.64 -8.04
CA SER A 260 16.00 31.99 -8.62
C SER A 260 15.90 33.08 -7.56
N GLY A 261 15.85 32.72 -6.28
CA GLY A 261 15.88 33.66 -5.14
C GLY A 261 14.55 33.87 -4.43
N ASN A 262 13.55 33.07 -4.71
CA ASN A 262 12.26 33.11 -4.02
C ASN A 262 12.31 32.25 -2.74
N GLU A 263 12.50 32.89 -1.59
CA GLU A 263 12.62 32.22 -0.28
C GLU A 263 11.38 31.40 0.07
N ALA A 264 10.18 31.98 -0.08
CA ALA A 264 8.94 31.32 0.31
C ALA A 264 8.67 30.08 -0.56
N ALA A 265 8.94 30.19 -1.86
CA ALA A 265 8.80 29.07 -2.78
C ALA A 265 9.82 27.96 -2.49
N LEU A 266 11.07 28.32 -2.18
CA LEU A 266 12.09 27.34 -1.78
C LEU A 266 11.68 26.63 -0.46
N GLU A 267 11.14 27.37 0.51
CA GLU A 267 10.70 26.82 1.78
C GLU A 267 9.59 25.77 1.59
N ASP A 268 8.59 26.04 0.75
CA ASP A 268 7.52 25.09 0.41
C ASP A 268 8.11 23.79 -0.16
N THR A 269 9.08 23.90 -1.08
CA THR A 269 9.74 22.74 -1.69
C THR A 269 10.55 21.96 -0.65
N LEU A 270 11.34 22.63 0.16
CA LEU A 270 12.15 21.96 1.19
C LEU A 270 11.27 21.28 2.24
N ALA A 271 10.21 21.95 2.72
CA ALA A 271 9.26 21.36 3.67
C ALA A 271 8.60 20.09 3.12
N SER A 272 8.31 20.08 1.82
CA SER A 272 7.64 18.96 1.17
C SER A 272 8.53 17.73 0.96
N PHE A 273 9.81 17.92 0.68
CA PHE A 273 10.70 16.84 0.24
C PHE A 273 11.79 16.44 1.24
N THR A 274 11.93 17.17 2.37
CA THR A 274 13.01 16.94 3.34
C THR A 274 13.06 15.53 3.91
N ASP A 275 11.91 14.90 4.16
CA ASP A 275 11.84 13.54 4.70
C ASP A 275 11.76 12.47 3.59
N LEU A 276 11.58 12.88 2.33
CA LEU A 276 11.44 11.99 1.21
C LEU A 276 12.74 11.79 0.44
N ALA A 277 13.69 12.73 0.56
CA ALA A 277 14.96 12.70 -0.14
C ALA A 277 16.12 12.46 0.84
N GLU A 278 17.00 11.55 0.49
CA GLU A 278 18.23 11.27 1.25
C GLU A 278 19.22 12.44 1.12
N GLN A 279 19.21 13.11 -0.03
CA GLN A 279 20.03 14.32 -0.29
C GLN A 279 19.16 15.40 -0.94
N ILE A 280 19.40 16.66 -0.57
CA ILE A 280 18.86 17.82 -1.29
C ILE A 280 20.00 18.78 -1.58
N ILE A 281 20.17 19.16 -2.85
CA ILE A 281 21.19 20.10 -3.31
C ILE A 281 20.47 21.30 -3.91
N VAL A 282 20.74 22.48 -3.33
CA VAL A 282 20.21 23.75 -3.82
C VAL A 282 21.35 24.56 -4.44
N VAL A 283 21.21 24.97 -5.69
CA VAL A 283 22.12 25.91 -6.36
C VAL A 283 21.47 27.29 -6.43
N ASN A 284 21.98 28.22 -5.67
CA ASN A 284 21.47 29.59 -5.62
C ASN A 284 22.14 30.45 -6.73
N ARG A 285 21.36 30.84 -7.74
CA ARG A 285 21.81 31.71 -8.85
C ARG A 285 21.48 33.18 -8.64
N SER A 286 20.63 33.49 -7.68
CA SER A 286 20.08 34.84 -7.50
C SER A 286 21.03 35.80 -6.76
N GLY A 287 22.03 35.28 -6.04
CA GLY A 287 22.82 36.05 -5.09
C GLY A 287 22.09 36.43 -3.80
N ASN A 288 20.82 36.04 -3.62
CA ASN A 288 20.08 36.26 -2.39
C ASN A 288 20.63 35.38 -1.26
N GLU A 289 21.28 35.99 -0.26
CA GLU A 289 21.89 35.28 0.87
C GLU A 289 20.86 34.54 1.75
N ARG A 290 19.63 35.01 1.80
CA ARG A 290 18.54 34.37 2.57
C ARG A 290 18.17 32.99 2.06
N ILE A 291 18.48 32.64 0.83
CA ILE A 291 18.32 31.27 0.31
C ILE A 291 19.16 30.28 1.13
N ALA A 292 20.39 30.68 1.51
CA ALA A 292 21.25 29.86 2.35
C ALA A 292 20.67 29.69 3.77
N GLU A 293 20.12 30.77 4.34
CA GLU A 293 19.47 30.75 5.66
C GLU A 293 18.22 29.84 5.65
N THR A 294 17.40 29.95 4.60
CA THR A 294 16.21 29.11 4.41
C THR A 294 16.58 27.63 4.36
N ALA A 295 17.56 27.26 3.55
CA ALA A 295 17.96 25.85 3.44
C ALA A 295 18.64 25.32 4.73
N ALA A 296 19.37 26.17 5.47
CA ALA A 296 19.96 25.80 6.74
C ALA A 296 18.93 25.39 7.79
N ARG A 297 17.72 25.98 7.79
CA ARG A 297 16.59 25.57 8.66
C ARG A 297 16.18 24.11 8.45
N TYR A 298 16.40 23.58 7.26
CA TYR A 298 16.14 22.19 6.89
C TYR A 298 17.39 21.30 6.93
N ASN A 299 18.49 21.81 7.51
CA ASN A 299 19.79 21.12 7.56
C ASN A 299 20.28 20.67 6.15
N ARG A 300 20.11 21.56 5.15
CA ARG A 300 20.47 21.30 3.75
C ARG A 300 21.57 22.22 3.27
N GLN A 301 22.44 21.69 2.40
CA GLN A 301 23.55 22.44 1.85
C GLN A 301 23.12 23.29 0.65
N VAL A 302 23.52 24.57 0.67
CA VAL A 302 23.32 25.48 -0.44
C VAL A 302 24.66 25.86 -1.04
N TYR A 303 24.71 25.88 -2.34
CA TYR A 303 25.84 26.31 -3.09
C TYR A 303 25.49 27.60 -3.83
N SER A 304 26.05 28.73 -3.36
CA SER A 304 25.87 30.01 -3.99
C SER A 304 26.88 30.19 -5.11
N VAL A 305 26.39 30.52 -6.29
CA VAL A 305 27.22 30.74 -7.47
C VAL A 305 27.40 32.23 -7.68
N LYS A 306 28.66 32.68 -7.82
CA LYS A 306 28.99 34.07 -8.22
C LYS A 306 29.02 34.16 -9.74
N GLY A 307 28.12 34.93 -10.34
CA GLY A 307 28.02 35.15 -11.79
C GLY A 307 26.88 34.41 -12.48
N GLU A 308 26.67 34.68 -13.76
CA GLU A 308 25.61 34.04 -14.56
C GLU A 308 26.04 32.65 -15.04
N LEU A 309 25.76 31.60 -14.26
CA LEU A 309 25.87 30.24 -14.77
C LEU A 309 24.59 29.83 -15.50
N SER A 310 24.75 29.10 -16.61
CA SER A 310 23.60 28.50 -17.28
C SER A 310 22.92 27.45 -16.41
N VAL A 311 21.64 27.23 -16.66
CA VAL A 311 20.87 26.16 -15.96
C VAL A 311 21.54 24.80 -16.15
N GLN A 312 22.07 24.53 -17.36
CA GLN A 312 22.76 23.29 -17.68
C GLN A 312 23.99 23.09 -16.80
N LEU A 313 24.85 24.11 -16.64
CA LEU A 313 26.04 24.02 -15.78
C LEU A 313 25.65 23.79 -14.31
N CYS A 314 24.56 24.41 -13.84
CA CYS A 314 24.03 24.13 -12.49
C CYS A 314 23.59 22.67 -12.33
N ARG A 315 22.92 22.10 -13.33
CA ARG A 315 22.51 20.67 -13.31
C ARG A 315 23.70 19.73 -13.37
N GLU A 316 24.69 19.99 -14.24
CA GLU A 316 25.91 19.21 -14.26
C GLU A 316 26.61 19.23 -12.90
N TRP A 317 26.61 20.37 -12.24
CA TRP A 317 27.23 20.53 -10.94
C TRP A 317 26.45 19.75 -9.86
N ILE A 318 25.13 19.87 -9.81
CA ILE A 318 24.27 19.05 -8.91
C ILE A 318 24.53 17.57 -9.16
N SER A 319 24.58 17.13 -10.42
CA SER A 319 24.84 15.75 -10.77
C SER A 319 26.22 15.24 -10.31
N ARG A 320 27.24 16.11 -10.28
CA ARG A 320 28.56 15.75 -9.74
C ARG A 320 28.60 15.66 -8.23
N MET A 321 27.78 16.45 -7.55
CA MET A 321 27.73 16.51 -6.09
C MET A 321 26.76 15.48 -5.49
N SER A 322 25.84 14.95 -6.31
CA SER A 322 24.91 13.91 -5.85
C SER A 322 25.63 12.60 -5.61
N THR A 323 25.37 12.02 -4.44
CA THR A 323 25.81 10.66 -4.05
C THR A 323 24.73 9.61 -4.32
N GLU A 324 23.52 10.06 -4.64
CA GLU A 324 22.37 9.18 -4.80
C GLU A 324 22.21 8.66 -6.24
N PRO A 325 21.66 7.45 -6.43
CA PRO A 325 21.52 6.85 -7.76
C PRO A 325 20.51 7.57 -8.66
N TYR A 326 19.61 8.37 -8.08
CA TYR A 326 18.63 9.16 -8.81
C TYR A 326 18.63 10.62 -8.38
N ILE A 327 18.38 11.53 -9.32
CA ILE A 327 18.10 12.95 -9.03
C ILE A 327 16.71 13.29 -9.51
N LEU A 328 15.87 13.80 -8.60
CA LEU A 328 14.61 14.45 -8.92
C LEU A 328 14.86 15.94 -9.12
N TRP A 329 14.57 16.41 -10.32
CA TRP A 329 14.75 17.81 -10.72
C TRP A 329 13.47 18.60 -10.43
N LEU A 330 13.55 19.51 -9.46
CA LEU A 330 12.43 20.34 -9.02
C LEU A 330 12.67 21.82 -9.30
N GLN A 331 11.58 22.58 -9.34
CA GLN A 331 11.57 24.03 -9.33
C GLN A 331 11.20 24.56 -7.94
N GLU A 332 11.56 25.80 -7.65
CA GLU A 332 11.07 26.48 -6.45
C GLU A 332 9.54 26.57 -6.48
N GLY A 333 8.91 26.27 -5.36
CA GLY A 333 7.45 26.23 -5.22
C GLY A 333 6.82 24.88 -5.53
N ASP A 334 7.58 23.88 -5.98
CA ASP A 334 7.10 22.51 -6.12
C ASP A 334 6.83 21.90 -4.73
N TYR A 335 5.63 21.35 -4.53
CA TYR A 335 5.27 20.70 -3.28
C TYR A 335 4.37 19.49 -3.55
N LEU A 336 4.19 18.65 -2.54
CA LEU A 336 3.29 17.51 -2.55
C LEU A 336 2.17 17.71 -1.52
N THR A 337 0.93 17.50 -1.93
CA THR A 337 -0.19 17.31 -1.01
C THR A 337 0.00 16.00 -0.23
N ALA A 338 -0.76 15.77 0.83
CA ALA A 338 -0.66 14.55 1.62
C ALA A 338 -0.86 13.28 0.78
N ASP A 339 -1.78 13.31 -0.18
CA ASP A 339 -2.06 12.19 -1.07
C ASP A 339 -0.95 11.98 -2.11
N GLU A 340 -0.44 13.06 -2.70
CA GLU A 340 0.70 13.02 -3.61
C GLU A 340 1.97 12.55 -2.91
N ARG A 341 2.18 12.94 -1.65
CA ARG A 341 3.30 12.48 -0.81
C ARG A 341 3.20 10.97 -0.56
N ARG A 342 2.00 10.46 -0.25
CA ARG A 342 1.75 9.01 -0.13
C ARG A 342 2.14 8.28 -1.40
N ARG A 343 1.63 8.72 -2.56
CA ARG A 343 1.92 8.13 -3.87
C ARG A 343 3.39 8.22 -4.25
N PHE A 344 4.07 9.31 -3.91
CA PHE A 344 5.50 9.47 -4.13
C PHE A 344 6.31 8.46 -3.29
N THR A 345 5.91 8.23 -2.04
CA THR A 345 6.49 7.17 -1.20
C THR A 345 6.31 5.79 -1.84
N GLY A 346 5.12 5.49 -2.36
CA GLY A 346 4.85 4.27 -3.12
C GLY A 346 5.73 4.14 -4.36
N LEU A 347 5.95 5.24 -5.08
CA LEU A 347 6.87 5.29 -6.22
C LEU A 347 8.30 4.89 -5.81
N LYS A 348 8.83 5.45 -4.73
CA LYS A 348 10.17 5.09 -4.20
C LYS A 348 10.28 3.59 -3.86
N LEU A 349 9.19 2.99 -3.39
CA LEU A 349 9.11 1.57 -3.01
C LEU A 349 8.94 0.63 -4.21
N SER A 350 8.43 1.14 -5.33
CA SER A 350 8.09 0.34 -6.53
C SER A 350 9.07 0.52 -7.68
N LEU A 351 9.89 1.58 -7.66
CA LEU A 351 10.91 1.79 -8.69
C LEU A 351 12.06 0.80 -8.50
N PHE A 352 12.06 -0.19 -9.36
CA PHE A 352 13.22 -1.07 -9.51
C PHE A 352 14.26 -0.33 -10.35
N HIS A 353 15.55 -0.52 -10.03
CA HIS A 353 16.72 0.13 -10.67
C HIS A 353 16.83 -0.03 -12.20
N GLN A 354 15.75 -0.36 -12.88
CA GLN A 354 15.71 -0.60 -14.33
C GLN A 354 15.37 0.65 -15.16
N TYR A 355 14.85 1.72 -14.52
CA TYR A 355 14.46 2.92 -15.25
C TYR A 355 15.58 3.95 -15.26
N GLN A 356 15.87 4.52 -16.45
CA GLN A 356 16.83 5.60 -16.61
C GLN A 356 16.20 6.97 -16.33
N VAL A 357 14.94 7.13 -16.70
CA VAL A 357 14.16 8.36 -16.53
C VAL A 357 12.76 8.02 -16.05
N VAL A 358 12.26 8.79 -15.09
CA VAL A 358 10.87 8.74 -14.61
C VAL A 358 10.28 10.14 -14.75
N SER A 359 9.15 10.24 -15.44
CA SER A 359 8.40 11.50 -15.58
C SER A 359 7.30 11.57 -14.52
N LEU A 360 7.23 12.70 -13.83
CA LEU A 360 6.17 13.04 -12.90
C LEU A 360 5.35 14.18 -13.48
N ARG A 361 4.04 14.17 -13.31
CA ARG A 361 3.18 15.25 -13.76
C ARG A 361 3.37 16.48 -12.87
N ALA A 362 3.39 17.66 -13.49
CA ALA A 362 3.26 18.96 -12.84
C ALA A 362 2.29 19.83 -13.65
N ALA A 363 1.70 20.85 -13.02
CA ALA A 363 0.71 21.70 -13.68
C ALA A 363 1.32 22.45 -14.87
N ASP A 364 2.58 22.87 -14.76
CA ASP A 364 3.37 23.60 -15.77
C ASP A 364 4.14 22.70 -16.74
N GLY A 365 3.86 21.37 -16.74
CA GLY A 365 4.59 20.44 -17.59
C GLY A 365 4.96 19.15 -16.87
N ALA A 366 6.24 18.79 -16.90
CA ALA A 366 6.74 17.59 -16.24
C ALA A 366 7.91 17.88 -15.31
N ARG A 367 8.05 17.06 -14.26
CA ARG A 367 9.28 16.95 -13.48
C ARG A 367 9.91 15.60 -13.79
N TYR A 368 11.22 15.54 -13.79
CA TYR A 368 11.93 14.34 -14.18
C TYR A 368 12.82 13.84 -13.04
N MET A 369 12.81 12.53 -12.85
CA MET A 369 13.77 11.84 -12.02
C MET A 369 14.70 11.04 -12.94
N THR A 370 16.00 11.35 -12.91
CA THR A 370 17.00 10.76 -13.80
C THR A 370 18.01 9.93 -13.03
N ARG A 371 18.39 8.78 -13.60
CA ARG A 371 19.41 7.90 -13.02
C ARG A 371 20.81 8.47 -13.26
N GLN A 372 21.67 8.36 -12.23
CA GLN A 372 23.03 8.93 -12.27
C GLN A 372 24.12 7.91 -12.65
N THR A 373 23.74 6.62 -12.78
CA THR A 373 24.68 5.55 -13.18
C THR A 373 24.55 5.27 -14.67
N GLY A 374 25.69 5.28 -15.39
CA GLY A 374 25.75 5.13 -16.84
C GLY A 374 25.77 6.47 -17.57
N GLU A 375 25.11 6.56 -18.71
CA GLU A 375 24.94 7.82 -19.45
C GLU A 375 24.03 8.75 -18.64
N ARG A 376 24.53 9.96 -18.33
CA ARG A 376 23.77 10.96 -17.58
C ARG A 376 22.80 11.66 -18.52
N ILE A 377 21.52 11.63 -18.18
CA ILE A 377 20.45 12.27 -18.94
C ILE A 377 19.95 13.47 -18.16
N PHE A 378 19.92 14.64 -18.78
CA PHE A 378 19.34 15.85 -18.20
C PHE A 378 17.95 16.14 -18.76
N PRO A 379 17.10 16.87 -18.01
CA PRO A 379 15.71 17.15 -18.43
C PRO A 379 15.57 17.76 -19.83
N GLU A 380 16.53 18.55 -20.29
CA GLU A 380 16.53 19.18 -21.62
C GLU A 380 16.74 18.18 -22.77
N GLU A 381 17.37 17.05 -22.49
CA GLU A 381 17.70 16.01 -23.48
C GLU A 381 16.54 15.03 -23.68
N ILE A 382 15.44 15.18 -22.91
CA ILE A 382 14.30 14.30 -22.93
C ILE A 382 13.32 14.75 -24.02
N GLU A 383 13.45 14.20 -25.24
CA GLU A 383 12.50 14.42 -26.33
C GLU A 383 11.22 13.58 -26.17
N GLN A 384 10.04 14.21 -26.25
CA GLN A 384 8.75 13.58 -25.97
C GLN A 384 8.41 12.29 -26.76
N PRO A 385 8.74 12.09 -28.04
CA PRO A 385 8.28 10.90 -28.78
C PRO A 385 9.00 9.60 -28.47
N ARG A 386 10.19 9.63 -27.86
CA ARG A 386 11.01 8.42 -27.58
C ARG A 386 10.85 7.86 -26.19
N LEU A 387 9.96 8.41 -25.40
CA LEU A 387 9.85 8.17 -23.97
C LEU A 387 9.19 6.82 -23.59
N SER A 388 8.54 6.13 -24.53
CA SER A 388 7.82 4.88 -24.26
C SER A 388 8.69 3.70 -23.84
N THR A 389 9.98 3.76 -24.09
CA THR A 389 10.95 2.68 -23.78
C THR A 389 11.63 2.84 -22.41
N PHE A 390 11.53 4.01 -21.78
CA PHE A 390 12.29 4.37 -20.57
C PHE A 390 11.43 4.71 -19.36
N PHE A 391 10.11 4.76 -19.49
CA PHE A 391 9.22 5.21 -18.42
C PHE A 391 8.60 4.07 -17.66
N GLY A 392 8.83 4.04 -16.35
CA GLY A 392 7.95 3.40 -15.40
C GLY A 392 6.67 4.22 -15.21
N TYR A 393 5.57 3.56 -14.93
CA TYR A 393 4.25 4.16 -14.68
C TYR A 393 4.27 5.09 -13.45
N ALA A 394 4.75 6.31 -13.61
CA ALA A 394 4.59 7.39 -12.63
C ALA A 394 3.33 8.23 -12.89
N SER A 395 2.39 7.74 -13.71
CA SER A 395 1.17 8.46 -14.08
C SER A 395 0.26 8.83 -12.90
N ALA A 396 0.50 8.27 -11.71
CA ALA A 396 -0.28 8.53 -10.51
C ALA A 396 0.33 9.60 -9.59
N VAL A 397 1.60 10.02 -9.81
CA VAL A 397 2.24 11.03 -8.97
C VAL A 397 2.19 12.37 -9.67
N THR A 398 1.57 13.35 -9.03
CA THR A 398 1.53 14.74 -9.46
C THR A 398 2.37 15.58 -8.50
N ILE A 399 3.07 16.57 -9.02
CA ILE A 399 3.76 17.59 -8.22
C ILE A 399 3.00 18.90 -8.40
N SER A 400 2.55 19.47 -7.28
CA SER A 400 1.89 20.78 -7.27
C SER A 400 2.92 21.91 -7.24
N ASN A 401 2.59 23.06 -7.84
CA ASN A 401 3.44 24.24 -7.76
C ASN A 401 2.61 25.46 -7.28
N ARG A 402 3.12 26.18 -6.27
CA ARG A 402 2.40 27.28 -5.62
C ARG A 402 2.41 28.57 -6.43
N LEU A 403 3.45 28.78 -7.22
CA LEU A 403 3.62 30.00 -8.05
C LEU A 403 2.57 30.08 -9.16
N GLU A 404 2.14 28.94 -9.70
CA GLU A 404 1.10 28.86 -10.74
C GLU A 404 -0.30 29.12 -10.22
N LYS A 405 -0.64 28.67 -9.00
CA LYS A 405 -1.94 29.00 -8.39
C LYS A 405 -2.14 30.50 -8.24
N ALA A 406 -1.09 31.27 -7.99
CA ALA A 406 -1.14 32.73 -7.92
C ALA A 406 -1.34 33.35 -9.32
N GLY A 407 -0.73 32.77 -10.36
CA GLY A 407 -0.87 33.23 -11.76
C GLY A 407 -2.27 32.93 -12.36
N MET A 408 -2.84 31.75 -12.07
CA MET A 408 -4.20 31.38 -12.51
C MET A 408 -5.28 32.27 -11.87
N ASN A 409 -5.13 32.62 -10.59
CA ASN A 409 -6.06 33.53 -9.91
C ASN A 409 -5.94 34.97 -10.45
N ALA A 410 -4.77 35.42 -10.88
CA ALA A 410 -4.59 36.75 -11.50
C ALA A 410 -5.21 36.80 -12.92
N SER A 411 -5.09 35.73 -13.71
CA SER A 411 -5.71 35.66 -15.05
C SER A 411 -7.24 35.52 -14.99
N ALA A 412 -7.79 34.85 -13.98
CA ALA A 412 -9.22 34.72 -13.77
C ALA A 412 -9.87 36.06 -13.29
N ALA A 413 -9.13 36.89 -12.54
CA ALA A 413 -9.58 38.18 -12.10
C ALA A 413 -9.62 39.23 -13.25
N VAL A 414 -8.73 39.10 -14.23
CA VAL A 414 -8.69 40.01 -15.41
C VAL A 414 -9.78 39.68 -16.45
N SER A 415 -10.31 38.44 -16.46
CA SER A 415 -11.37 38.02 -17.38
C SER A 415 -12.80 38.30 -16.87
N SER A 416 -12.97 38.82 -15.64
CA SER A 416 -14.26 39.20 -15.06
C SER A 416 -14.56 40.72 -15.12
N GLU A 417 -13.67 41.54 -15.70
CA GLU A 417 -13.85 43.00 -15.90
C GLU A 417 -13.80 43.42 -17.39
N ALA A 418 -14.04 42.51 -18.33
CA ALA A 418 -14.13 42.85 -19.76
C ALA A 418 -15.53 42.52 -20.32
#